data_b6d6239487d2bd4c23b40cb5545d3035
#
_entry.id   b6d6239487d2bd4c23b40cb5545d3035
#
_cell.length_a   1.000
_cell.length_b   1.000
_cell.length_c   1.000
_cell.angle_alpha   90.00
_cell.angle_beta   90.00
_cell.angle_gamma   90.00
#
_symmetry.space_group_name_H-M   'P 1'
#
loop_
_entity.id
_entity.type
_entity.pdbx_description
1 polymer ?
#
loop_
_entity_poly.entity_id
_entity_poly.type
_entity_poly.pdbx_seq_one_letter_code
_entity_poly.pdbx_strand_id
1 'polypeptide(L)' 'METYNHVDMFGNPINIGDTVFFCVPTRFYPRLAKGKVTRFTPKQAEVEYMSDIGGFERMEKSLFYCGRLALPIA' A
#
# COMPACT_ATOMS: atom_id res chain seq x y z
N MET A 1 -4.72 -14.43 -18.18
CA MET A 1 -4.67 -13.46 -17.07
C MET A 1 -3.76 -13.99 -15.98
N GLU A 2 -2.75 -13.22 -15.65
CA GLU A 2 -1.83 -13.64 -14.61
C GLU A 2 -2.41 -13.39 -13.22
N THR A 3 -2.26 -14.37 -12.36
CA THR A 3 -2.71 -14.27 -10.98
C THR A 3 -1.51 -14.31 -10.07
N TYR A 4 -1.40 -13.35 -9.19
CA TYR A 4 -0.30 -13.28 -8.24
C TYR A 4 -0.81 -13.59 -6.84
N ASN A 5 -0.05 -14.38 -6.11
CA ASN A 5 -0.37 -14.74 -4.72
C ASN A 5 0.41 -13.84 -3.77
N HIS A 6 0.06 -12.57 -3.77
CA HIS A 6 0.72 -11.61 -2.87
C HIS A 6 0.10 -11.69 -1.48
N VAL A 7 0.97 -11.58 -0.48
CA VAL A 7 0.56 -11.58 0.91
C VAL A 7 1.17 -10.36 1.60
N ASP A 8 0.53 -9.90 2.67
CA ASP A 8 1.03 -8.78 3.46
C ASP A 8 2.18 -9.23 4.38
N MET A 9 2.65 -8.32 5.24
CA MET A 9 3.77 -8.62 6.12
C MET A 9 3.46 -9.73 7.14
N PHE A 10 2.19 -10.04 7.34
CA PHE A 10 1.75 -11.08 8.27
C PHE A 10 1.33 -12.37 7.58
N GLY A 11 1.52 -12.44 6.27
CA GLY A 11 1.16 -13.61 5.50
C GLY A 11 -0.30 -13.71 5.06
N ASN A 12 -1.06 -12.62 5.18
CA ASN A 12 -2.47 -12.60 4.79
C ASN A 12 -2.59 -12.24 3.31
N PRO A 13 -3.44 -12.96 2.55
CA PRO A 13 -3.60 -12.68 1.12
C PRO A 13 -4.14 -11.28 0.87
N ILE A 14 -3.55 -10.59 -0.11
CA ILE A 14 -3.97 -9.26 -0.52
C ILE A 14 -4.74 -9.37 -1.82
N ASN A 15 -5.87 -8.68 -1.93
CA ASN A 15 -6.68 -8.63 -3.14
C ASN A 15 -6.81 -7.20 -3.63
N ILE A 16 -7.07 -7.05 -4.93
CA ILE A 16 -7.34 -5.72 -5.50
C ILE A 16 -8.60 -5.16 -4.83
N GLY A 17 -8.50 -3.89 -4.42
CA GLY A 17 -9.57 -3.23 -3.68
C GLY A 17 -9.41 -3.27 -2.18
N ASP A 18 -8.47 -4.07 -1.68
CA ASP A 18 -8.22 -4.13 -0.24
C ASP A 18 -7.57 -2.85 0.26
N THR A 19 -7.95 -2.47 1.47
CA THR A 19 -7.27 -1.38 2.19
C THR A 19 -6.05 -1.96 2.87
N VAL A 20 -4.91 -1.26 2.73
CA VAL A 20 -3.66 -1.68 3.37
C VAL A 20 -3.06 -0.51 4.11
N PHE A 21 -2.32 -0.82 5.17
CA PHE A 21 -1.55 0.16 5.93
C PHE A 21 -0.08 0.04 5.58
N PHE A 22 0.60 1.16 5.53
CA PHE A 22 2.02 1.18 5.20
C PHE A 22 2.67 2.43 5.80
N CYS A 23 3.99 2.42 5.84
CA CYS A 23 4.76 3.53 6.36
C CYS A 23 5.30 4.37 5.21
N VAL A 24 4.96 5.65 5.21
CA VAL A 24 5.47 6.59 4.21
C VAL A 24 6.68 7.28 4.81
N PRO A 25 7.87 7.14 4.22
CA PRO A 25 9.04 7.85 4.71
C PRO A 25 8.88 9.34 4.45
N THR A 26 9.04 10.14 5.48
CA THR A 26 9.01 11.59 5.37
C THR A 26 10.38 12.16 5.73
N ARG A 27 10.57 13.46 5.48
CA ARG A 27 11.84 14.11 5.77
C ARG A 27 12.19 14.10 7.26
N PHE A 28 11.19 14.17 8.12
CA PHE A 28 11.42 14.31 9.56
C PHE A 28 11.13 13.05 10.35
N TYR A 29 10.07 12.34 10.00
CA TYR A 29 9.68 11.12 10.69
C TYR A 29 8.76 10.29 9.79
N PRO A 30 8.78 8.96 9.93
CA PRO A 30 7.88 8.12 9.17
C PRO A 30 6.43 8.32 9.61
N ARG A 31 5.52 8.29 8.67
CA ARG A 31 4.09 8.41 8.95
C ARG A 31 3.38 7.15 8.50
N LEU A 32 2.47 6.67 9.35
CA LEU A 32 1.61 5.56 8.98
C LEU A 32 0.48 6.09 8.10
N ALA A 33 0.25 5.40 6.98
CA ALA A 33 -0.77 5.80 6.03
C ALA A 33 -1.58 4.58 5.63
N LYS A 34 -2.73 4.83 5.02
CA LYS A 34 -3.55 3.76 4.46
C LYS A 34 -3.88 4.07 3.02
N GLY A 35 -4.05 3.02 2.22
CA GLY A 35 -4.40 3.16 0.83
C GLY A 35 -5.13 1.94 0.33
N LYS A 36 -5.48 1.96 -0.94
CA LYS A 36 -6.24 0.89 -1.58
C LYS A 36 -5.40 0.27 -2.69
N VAL A 37 -5.34 -1.04 -2.71
CA VAL A 37 -4.61 -1.77 -3.75
C VAL A 37 -5.37 -1.66 -5.06
N THR A 38 -4.70 -1.18 -6.11
CA THR A 38 -5.32 -0.98 -7.41
C THR A 38 -4.89 -2.01 -8.44
N ARG A 39 -3.67 -2.54 -8.33
CA ARG A 39 -3.20 -3.61 -9.22
C ARG A 39 -1.96 -4.26 -8.63
N PHE A 40 -1.58 -5.38 -9.22
CA PHE A 40 -0.36 -6.08 -8.82
C PHE A 40 0.65 -6.09 -9.96
N THR A 41 1.93 -6.07 -9.58
CA THR A 41 3.03 -6.45 -10.47
C THR A 41 3.59 -7.78 -9.95
N PRO A 42 4.51 -8.43 -10.68
CA PRO A 42 5.05 -9.71 -10.20
C PRO A 42 5.64 -9.67 -8.80
N LYS A 43 6.16 -8.52 -8.36
CA LYS A 43 6.83 -8.42 -7.05
C LYS A 43 6.23 -7.38 -6.12
N GLN A 44 5.32 -6.54 -6.62
CA GLN A 44 4.82 -5.40 -5.85
C GLN A 44 3.33 -5.22 -6.02
N ALA A 45 2.75 -4.39 -5.19
CA ALA A 45 1.37 -3.97 -5.32
C ALA A 45 1.34 -2.46 -5.51
N GLU A 46 0.51 -1.99 -6.44
CA GLU A 46 0.27 -0.55 -6.59
C GLU A 46 -0.81 -0.15 -5.62
N VAL A 47 -0.51 0.87 -4.81
CA VAL A 47 -1.43 1.37 -3.80
C VAL A 47 -1.73 2.83 -4.09
N GLU A 48 -3.02 3.16 -4.13
CA GLU A 48 -3.49 4.52 -4.25
C GLU A 48 -3.79 5.05 -2.86
N TYR A 49 -3.19 6.18 -2.51
CA TYR A 49 -3.33 6.75 -1.18
C TYR A 49 -3.38 8.28 -1.25
N MET A 50 -3.91 8.88 -0.19
CA MET A 50 -3.98 10.32 -0.07
C MET A 50 -2.68 10.85 0.51
N SER A 51 -2.01 11.72 -0.22
CA SER A 51 -0.78 12.37 0.24
C SER A 51 -1.09 13.82 0.58
N ASP A 52 -0.58 14.28 1.72
CA ASP A 52 -0.74 15.66 2.15
C ASP A 52 0.60 16.41 2.18
N ILE A 53 1.55 15.95 1.42
CA ILE A 53 2.87 16.57 1.34
C ILE A 53 2.74 17.99 0.76
N GLY A 54 3.35 18.97 1.45
CA GLY A 54 3.31 20.35 1.00
C GLY A 54 2.03 21.09 1.36
N GLY A 55 1.19 20.51 2.20
CA GLY A 55 -0.04 21.16 2.64
C GLY A 55 -1.22 20.98 1.70
N PHE A 56 -1.05 20.20 0.64
CA PHE A 56 -2.12 19.92 -0.31
C PHE A 56 -2.42 18.43 -0.30
N GLU A 57 -3.71 18.09 -0.24
CA GLU A 57 -4.15 16.72 -0.35
C GLU A 57 -4.25 16.34 -1.81
N ARG A 58 -3.63 15.23 -2.19
CA ARG A 58 -3.71 14.69 -3.53
C ARG A 58 -3.63 13.17 -3.49
N MET A 59 -4.32 12.53 -4.43
CA MET A 59 -4.22 11.09 -4.57
C MET A 59 -2.95 10.73 -5.33
N GLU A 60 -2.20 9.82 -4.77
CA GLU A 60 -0.97 9.34 -5.39
C GLU A 60 -0.99 7.83 -5.47
N LYS A 61 -0.28 7.28 -6.46
CA LYS A 61 -0.13 5.85 -6.62
C LYS A 61 1.35 5.52 -6.57
N SER A 62 1.70 4.49 -5.82
CA SER A 62 3.08 4.04 -5.72
C SER A 62 3.12 2.53 -5.62
N LEU A 63 4.26 1.97 -6.01
CA LEU A 63 4.48 0.53 -5.92
C LEU A 63 5.18 0.23 -4.59
N PHE A 64 4.65 -0.75 -3.87
CA PHE A 64 5.21 -1.19 -2.61
C PHE A 64 5.42 -2.70 -2.64
N TYR A 65 6.51 -3.15 -2.03
CA TYR A 65 6.68 -4.58 -1.79
C TYR A 65 5.62 -5.01 -0.80
N CYS A 66 4.97 -6.13 -1.09
CA CYS A 66 3.84 -6.59 -0.27
C CYS A 66 4.24 -6.87 1.17
N GLY A 67 5.50 -7.21 1.42
CA GLY A 67 6.00 -7.38 2.78
C GLY A 67 6.05 -6.12 3.61
N ARG A 68 5.80 -4.96 3.00
CA ARG A 68 5.73 -3.68 3.72
C ARG A 68 4.31 -3.21 3.96
N LEU A 69 3.34 -3.99 3.52
CA LEU A 69 1.93 -3.66 3.66
C LEU A 69 1.30 -4.50 4.75
N ALA A 70 0.28 -3.97 5.41
CA ALA A 70 -0.47 -4.68 6.43
C ALA A 70 -1.96 -4.51 6.18
N LEU A 71 -2.69 -5.63 6.16
CA LEU A 71 -4.15 -5.60 6.08
C LEU A 71 -4.74 -5.27 7.45
N PRO A 72 -5.85 -4.53 7.49
CA PRO A 72 -6.53 -4.24 8.75
C PRO A 72 -7.29 -5.49 9.21
N ILE A 73 -6.66 -6.31 10.01
CA ILE A 73 -7.25 -7.53 10.52
C ILE A 73 -8.00 -7.21 11.80
N ALA A 74 -9.27 -7.50 11.78
CA ALA A 74 -10.11 -7.33 12.96
C ALA A 74 -9.89 -8.47 13.94
#